data_aba3e272834a07a8b21ddc352324537b
#
_entry.id   aba3e272834a07a8b21ddc352324537b
#
_cell.length_a   1.000
_cell.length_b   1.000
_cell.length_c   1.000
_cell.angle_alpha   90.00
_cell.angle_beta   90.00
_cell.angle_gamma   90.00
#
_symmetry.space_group_name_H-M   'P 1'
#
loop_
_entity.id
_entity.type
_entity.pdbx_description
1 polymer ?
#
loop_
_entity_poly.entity_id
_entity_poly.type
_entity_poly.pdbx_seq_one_letter_code
_entity_poly.pdbx_strand_id
1 'polypeptide(L)'
;MHAAVRALLDASPDGTVTVAEVAERSGVHPATIYRRWRTPEGLVLDTLFEELSRRSPLPVTGDLRADALVYTRRLLADLREDKNLVLARSFAAATRSGVLDADGLNQFVEPRTRQIGAMLTAGGTSELDVRDVLELILAPAYTHALLGHPLRTDADAERLVDNLLAVLDRRRARAGTPGDAA
;
A
#
# COMPACT_ATOMS: atom_id res chain seq x y z
N MET A 1 -14.35 11.57 11.46
CA MET A 1 -14.65 10.13 11.32
C MET A 1 -13.42 9.28 11.36
N HIS A 2 -12.42 9.43 10.50
CA HIS A 2 -11.18 8.63 10.51
C HIS A 2 -10.46 8.66 11.88
N ALA A 3 -10.42 9.81 12.56
CA ALA A 3 -9.88 9.90 13.93
C ALA A 3 -10.64 9.02 14.95
N ALA A 4 -11.96 8.89 14.80
CA ALA A 4 -12.77 8.02 15.65
C ALA A 4 -12.47 6.54 15.39
N VAL A 5 -12.38 6.14 14.11
CA VAL A 5 -12.00 4.78 13.70
C VAL A 5 -10.61 4.44 14.25
N ARG A 6 -9.63 5.34 14.10
CA ARG A 6 -8.27 5.11 14.59
C ARG A 6 -8.24 4.89 16.11
N ALA A 7 -8.92 5.77 16.86
CA ALA A 7 -8.97 5.66 18.32
C ALA A 7 -9.67 4.36 18.79
N LEU A 8 -10.64 3.85 18.02
CA LEU A 8 -11.29 2.57 18.31
C LEU A 8 -10.36 1.40 17.98
N LEU A 9 -9.66 1.42 16.85
CA LEU A 9 -8.67 0.41 16.50
C LEU A 9 -7.53 0.31 17.52
N ASP A 10 -7.05 1.46 18.02
CA ASP A 10 -5.99 1.51 19.04
C ASP A 10 -6.46 0.97 20.40
N ALA A 11 -7.77 1.04 20.68
CA ALA A 11 -8.37 0.53 21.92
C ALA A 11 -8.86 -0.93 21.80
N SER A 12 -8.96 -1.47 20.58
CA SER A 12 -9.50 -2.82 20.31
C SER A 12 -8.36 -3.84 20.29
N PRO A 13 -8.35 -4.85 21.18
CA PRO A 13 -7.31 -5.88 21.22
C PRO A 13 -7.26 -6.75 19.95
N ASP A 14 -8.40 -6.93 19.29
CA ASP A 14 -8.56 -7.75 18.09
C ASP A 14 -8.61 -6.92 16.80
N GLY A 15 -8.52 -5.58 16.90
CA GLY A 15 -8.56 -4.68 15.75
C GLY A 15 -9.93 -4.60 15.07
N THR A 16 -11.00 -5.00 15.77
CA THR A 16 -12.36 -4.91 15.25
C THR A 16 -13.01 -3.58 15.64
N VAL A 17 -13.84 -3.05 14.74
CA VAL A 17 -14.58 -1.79 14.94
C VAL A 17 -15.95 -1.95 14.31
N THR A 18 -16.99 -1.53 15.03
CA THR A 18 -18.38 -1.54 14.53
C THR A 18 -18.83 -0.15 14.08
N VAL A 19 -19.78 -0.11 13.14
CA VAL A 19 -20.36 1.15 12.66
C VAL A 19 -21.06 1.89 13.80
N ALA A 20 -21.66 1.18 14.78
CA ALA A 20 -22.31 1.79 15.92
C ALA A 20 -21.32 2.58 16.80
N GLU A 21 -20.18 1.97 17.14
CA GLU A 21 -19.12 2.63 17.93
C GLU A 21 -18.55 3.85 17.21
N VAL A 22 -18.34 3.73 15.88
CA VAL A 22 -17.86 4.85 15.07
C VAL A 22 -18.88 5.98 15.03
N ALA A 23 -20.17 5.66 14.85
CA ALA A 23 -21.24 6.65 14.82
C ALA A 23 -21.32 7.40 16.15
N GLU A 24 -21.32 6.69 17.27
CA GLU A 24 -21.34 7.26 18.62
C GLU A 24 -20.14 8.19 18.85
N ARG A 25 -18.92 7.70 18.53
CA ARG A 25 -17.69 8.46 18.78
C ARG A 25 -17.48 9.64 17.84
N SER A 26 -17.96 9.55 16.59
CA SER A 26 -17.77 10.58 15.56
C SER A 26 -18.93 11.58 15.46
N GLY A 27 -20.09 11.28 16.06
CA GLY A 27 -21.32 12.05 15.89
C GLY A 27 -21.94 11.93 14.49
N VAL A 28 -21.48 11.01 13.65
CA VAL A 28 -21.98 10.81 12.29
C VAL A 28 -23.05 9.72 12.29
N HIS A 29 -24.21 10.01 11.70
CA HIS A 29 -25.31 9.06 11.66
C HIS A 29 -24.94 7.76 10.94
N PRO A 30 -25.27 6.56 11.46
CA PRO A 30 -24.92 5.25 10.87
C PRO A 30 -25.28 5.12 9.39
N ALA A 31 -26.45 5.63 8.97
CA ALA A 31 -26.87 5.58 7.56
C ALA A 31 -25.89 6.31 6.61
N THR A 32 -25.26 7.39 7.08
CA THR A 32 -24.25 8.13 6.31
C THR A 32 -22.98 7.28 6.15
N ILE A 33 -22.60 6.57 7.19
CA ILE A 33 -21.45 5.67 7.17
C ILE A 33 -21.71 4.52 6.18
N TYR A 34 -22.83 3.81 6.31
CA TYR A 34 -23.20 2.72 5.42
C TYR A 34 -23.33 3.14 3.95
N ARG A 35 -23.85 4.35 3.68
CA ARG A 35 -23.96 4.85 2.32
C ARG A 35 -22.61 5.02 1.63
N ARG A 36 -21.55 5.39 2.37
CA ARG A 36 -20.22 5.64 1.80
C ARG A 36 -19.33 4.39 1.79
N TRP A 37 -19.33 3.60 2.85
CA TRP A 37 -18.38 2.50 3.00
C TRP A 37 -18.99 1.10 2.93
N ARG A 38 -20.33 0.99 2.95
CA ARG A 38 -21.13 -0.24 2.92
C ARG A 38 -20.84 -1.20 4.06
N THR A 39 -19.58 -1.36 4.49
CA THR A 39 -19.17 -2.29 5.55
C THR A 39 -18.22 -1.61 6.54
N PRO A 40 -18.13 -2.12 7.79
CA PRO A 40 -17.13 -1.65 8.77
C PRO A 40 -15.70 -1.80 8.26
N GLU A 41 -15.41 -2.93 7.60
CA GLU A 41 -14.08 -3.23 7.04
C GLU A 41 -13.68 -2.21 5.97
N GLY A 42 -14.61 -1.81 5.10
CA GLY A 42 -14.39 -0.77 4.10
C GLY A 42 -14.02 0.58 4.74
N LEU A 43 -14.71 0.96 5.82
CA LEU A 43 -14.40 2.18 6.58
C LEU A 43 -13.02 2.10 7.24
N VAL A 44 -12.68 0.95 7.82
CA VAL A 44 -11.35 0.71 8.42
C VAL A 44 -10.26 0.83 7.36
N LEU A 45 -10.42 0.18 6.22
CA LEU A 45 -9.46 0.24 5.11
C LEU A 45 -9.27 1.66 4.59
N ASP A 46 -10.35 2.40 4.33
CA ASP A 46 -10.27 3.81 3.89
C ASP A 46 -9.46 4.66 4.88
N THR A 47 -9.73 4.48 6.18
CA THR A 47 -9.00 5.18 7.24
C THR A 47 -7.51 4.84 7.24
N LEU A 48 -7.17 3.56 7.12
CA LEU A 48 -5.78 3.10 7.18
C LEU A 48 -5.00 3.50 5.93
N PHE A 49 -5.62 3.46 4.74
CA PHE A 49 -4.99 3.91 3.49
C PHE A 49 -4.78 5.42 3.45
N GLU A 50 -5.76 6.22 3.95
CA GLU A 50 -5.57 7.66 4.08
C GLU A 50 -4.41 7.98 5.03
N GLU A 51 -4.35 7.31 6.16
CA GLU A 51 -3.27 7.50 7.12
C GLU A 51 -1.91 7.11 6.55
N LEU A 52 -1.82 5.97 5.85
CA LEU A 52 -0.61 5.55 5.17
C LEU A 52 -0.14 6.60 4.15
N SER A 53 -1.06 7.10 3.34
CA SER A 53 -0.75 8.11 2.32
C SER A 53 -0.24 9.41 2.92
N ARG A 54 -0.77 9.80 4.07
CA ARG A 54 -0.37 11.00 4.80
C ARG A 54 0.97 10.84 5.52
N ARG A 55 1.22 9.68 6.15
CA ARG A 55 2.46 9.43 6.92
C ARG A 55 3.66 9.13 6.03
N SER A 56 3.43 8.45 4.93
CA SER A 56 4.49 7.98 4.05
C SER A 56 4.19 8.36 2.59
N PRO A 57 4.22 9.67 2.26
CA PRO A 57 4.08 10.10 0.87
C PRO A 57 5.26 9.57 0.05
N LEU A 58 4.99 9.17 -1.20
CA LEU A 58 6.04 8.79 -2.12
C LEU A 58 6.77 10.06 -2.62
N PRO A 59 8.11 10.06 -2.61
CA PRO A 59 8.85 11.12 -3.24
C PRO A 59 8.68 11.06 -4.76
N VAL A 60 8.71 12.22 -5.42
CA VAL A 60 8.57 12.38 -6.87
C VAL A 60 9.59 13.42 -7.32
N THR A 61 10.87 13.07 -7.22
CA THR A 61 11.98 14.02 -7.53
C THR A 61 12.46 13.88 -8.97
N GLY A 62 12.15 12.78 -9.63
CA GLY A 62 12.65 12.42 -10.95
C GLY A 62 13.85 11.47 -10.92
N ASP A 63 14.46 11.23 -9.78
CA ASP A 63 15.45 10.16 -9.59
C ASP A 63 14.73 8.90 -9.09
N LEU A 64 14.38 8.02 -10.02
CA LEU A 64 13.64 6.80 -9.71
C LEU A 64 14.30 5.94 -8.63
N ARG A 65 15.65 5.78 -8.70
CA ARG A 65 16.36 4.98 -7.71
C ARG A 65 16.30 5.60 -6.32
N ALA A 66 16.57 6.90 -6.23
CA ALA A 66 16.52 7.62 -4.96
C ALA A 66 15.11 7.62 -4.38
N ASP A 67 14.10 7.90 -5.18
CA ASP A 67 12.69 7.93 -4.78
C ASP A 67 12.23 6.54 -4.30
N ALA A 68 12.54 5.48 -5.05
CA ALA A 68 12.21 4.11 -4.67
C ALA A 68 12.92 3.67 -3.38
N LEU A 69 14.21 4.06 -3.18
CA LEU A 69 14.93 3.77 -1.94
C LEU A 69 14.32 4.48 -0.73
N VAL A 70 14.02 5.77 -0.85
CA VAL A 70 13.38 6.53 0.24
C VAL A 70 12.04 5.92 0.59
N TYR A 71 11.24 5.59 -0.41
CA TYR A 71 9.97 4.93 -0.21
C TYR A 71 10.12 3.57 0.50
N THR A 72 11.00 2.71 -0.02
CA THR A 72 11.21 1.35 0.50
C THR A 72 11.71 1.38 1.95
N ARG A 73 12.69 2.25 2.28
CA ARG A 73 13.17 2.42 3.65
C ARG A 73 12.06 2.82 4.62
N ARG A 74 11.20 3.77 4.24
CA ARG A 74 10.04 4.17 5.05
C ARG A 74 9.06 3.02 5.23
N LEU A 75 8.73 2.31 4.16
CA LEU A 75 7.88 1.12 4.20
C LEU A 75 8.42 0.07 5.17
N LEU A 76 9.71 -0.28 5.06
CA LEU A 76 10.33 -1.26 5.95
C LEU A 76 10.36 -0.79 7.41
N ALA A 77 10.58 0.51 7.65
CA ALA A 77 10.52 1.07 9.00
C ALA A 77 9.10 1.00 9.58
N ASP A 78 8.08 1.34 8.80
CA ASP A 78 6.69 1.25 9.22
C ASP A 78 6.27 -0.18 9.55
N LEU A 79 6.71 -1.17 8.76
CA LEU A 79 6.34 -2.59 8.94
C LEU A 79 7.04 -3.28 10.13
N ARG A 80 7.95 -2.60 10.83
CA ARG A 80 8.54 -3.10 12.09
C ARG A 80 7.56 -3.09 13.26
N GLU A 81 6.53 -2.26 13.19
CA GLU A 81 5.56 -2.09 14.24
C GLU A 81 4.28 -2.86 13.93
N ASP A 82 3.91 -3.78 14.82
CA ASP A 82 2.73 -4.64 14.65
C ASP A 82 1.44 -3.87 14.38
N LYS A 83 1.29 -2.68 14.99
CA LYS A 83 0.14 -1.80 14.75
C LYS A 83 -0.01 -1.38 13.28
N ASN A 84 1.07 -1.36 12.51
CA ASN A 84 1.04 -0.99 11.10
C ASN A 84 0.71 -2.18 10.19
N LEU A 85 0.75 -3.42 10.72
CA LEU A 85 0.29 -4.62 10.02
C LEU A 85 -1.24 -4.76 10.02
N VAL A 86 -1.95 -3.95 10.81
CA VAL A 86 -3.42 -3.98 10.86
C VAL A 86 -4.01 -3.75 9.47
N LEU A 87 -3.42 -2.83 8.66
CA LEU A 87 -3.86 -2.60 7.29
C LEU A 87 -3.79 -3.88 6.44
N ALA A 88 -2.65 -4.56 6.44
CA ALA A 88 -2.46 -5.77 5.65
C ALA A 88 -3.36 -6.92 6.11
N ARG A 89 -3.54 -7.08 7.42
CA ARG A 89 -4.45 -8.08 8.02
C ARG A 89 -5.91 -7.79 7.66
N SER A 90 -6.35 -6.53 7.79
CA SER A 90 -7.71 -6.10 7.43
C SER A 90 -7.98 -6.29 5.94
N PHE A 91 -7.01 -5.96 5.08
CA PHE A 91 -7.11 -6.18 3.65
C PHE A 91 -7.25 -7.65 3.29
N ALA A 92 -6.41 -8.52 3.86
CA ALA A 92 -6.49 -9.96 3.65
C ALA A 92 -7.79 -10.56 4.19
N ALA A 93 -8.33 -10.06 5.29
CA ALA A 93 -9.60 -10.49 5.86
C ALA A 93 -10.78 -10.09 4.98
N ALA A 94 -10.82 -8.83 4.53
CA ALA A 94 -11.87 -8.31 3.66
C ALA A 94 -11.94 -9.03 2.30
N THR A 95 -10.78 -9.38 1.74
CA THR A 95 -10.69 -10.16 0.49
C THR A 95 -11.21 -11.58 0.68
N ARG A 96 -10.82 -12.25 1.76
CA ARG A 96 -11.27 -13.64 2.02
C ARG A 96 -12.75 -13.76 2.34
N SER A 97 -13.32 -12.78 3.02
CA SER A 97 -14.74 -12.76 3.38
C SER A 97 -15.66 -12.43 2.20
N GLY A 98 -15.11 -12.03 1.05
CA GLY A 98 -15.88 -11.58 -0.11
C GLY A 98 -16.62 -10.25 0.14
N VAL A 99 -16.31 -9.56 1.21
CA VAL A 99 -16.89 -8.25 1.55
C VAL A 99 -16.45 -7.19 0.55
N LEU A 100 -15.23 -7.33 0.03
CA LEU A 100 -14.69 -6.50 -1.04
C LEU A 100 -14.44 -7.37 -2.28
N ASP A 101 -15.14 -7.04 -3.35
CA ASP A 101 -14.79 -7.50 -4.69
C ASP A 101 -13.58 -6.71 -5.25
N ALA A 102 -13.12 -7.08 -6.43
CA ALA A 102 -11.96 -6.44 -7.08
C ALA A 102 -12.16 -4.93 -7.27
N ASP A 103 -13.38 -4.48 -7.58
CA ASP A 103 -13.69 -3.06 -7.80
C ASP A 103 -13.70 -2.29 -6.48
N GLY A 104 -14.28 -2.88 -5.43
CA GLY A 104 -14.25 -2.32 -4.09
C GLY A 104 -12.82 -2.17 -3.54
N LEU A 105 -11.96 -3.16 -3.80
CA LEU A 105 -10.54 -3.09 -3.42
C LEU A 105 -9.80 -1.99 -4.17
N ASN A 106 -10.03 -1.86 -5.48
CA ASN A 106 -9.39 -0.84 -6.31
C ASN A 106 -9.67 0.57 -5.79
N GLN A 107 -10.87 0.84 -5.29
CA GLN A 107 -11.23 2.13 -4.72
C GLN A 107 -10.31 2.54 -3.56
N PHE A 108 -9.92 1.60 -2.70
CA PHE A 108 -9.07 1.89 -1.54
C PHE A 108 -7.58 2.00 -1.91
N VAL A 109 -7.10 1.18 -2.83
CA VAL A 109 -5.69 1.18 -3.23
C VAL A 109 -5.36 2.27 -4.28
N GLU A 110 -6.37 2.80 -4.98
CA GLU A 110 -6.20 3.74 -6.08
C GLU A 110 -5.38 5.00 -5.72
N PRO A 111 -5.56 5.66 -4.56
CA PRO A 111 -4.71 6.78 -4.20
C PRO A 111 -3.22 6.40 -4.11
N ARG A 112 -2.92 5.20 -3.63
CA ARG A 112 -1.54 4.70 -3.51
C ARG A 112 -0.95 4.31 -4.85
N THR A 113 -1.71 3.61 -5.68
CA THR A 113 -1.29 3.23 -7.03
C THR A 113 -1.03 4.45 -7.91
N ARG A 114 -1.83 5.52 -7.75
CA ARG A 114 -1.61 6.81 -8.41
C ARG A 114 -0.31 7.48 -7.99
N GLN A 115 0.03 7.47 -6.70
CA GLN A 115 1.31 7.99 -6.20
C GLN A 115 2.50 7.20 -6.77
N ILE A 116 2.40 5.86 -6.80
CA ILE A 116 3.43 5.01 -7.42
C ILE A 116 3.58 5.34 -8.90
N GLY A 117 2.47 5.45 -9.62
CA GLY A 117 2.48 5.83 -11.04
C GLY A 117 3.13 7.20 -11.28
N ALA A 118 2.87 8.18 -10.42
CA ALA A 118 3.51 9.50 -10.50
C ALA A 118 5.04 9.42 -10.29
N MET A 119 5.50 8.61 -9.34
CA MET A 119 6.94 8.37 -9.11
C MET A 119 7.60 7.73 -10.34
N LEU A 120 6.97 6.70 -10.93
CA LEU A 120 7.49 6.04 -12.13
C LEU A 120 7.54 7.01 -13.33
N THR A 121 6.49 7.78 -13.55
CA THR A 121 6.41 8.77 -14.63
C THR A 121 7.48 9.85 -14.48
N ALA A 122 7.65 10.40 -13.27
CA ALA A 122 8.69 11.40 -13.00
C ALA A 122 10.09 10.83 -13.18
N GLY A 123 10.31 9.56 -12.87
CA GLY A 123 11.56 8.83 -13.12
C GLY A 123 11.81 8.51 -14.60
N GLY A 124 10.95 8.98 -15.52
CA GLY A 124 11.15 8.84 -16.97
C GLY A 124 11.10 7.41 -17.47
N THR A 125 10.31 6.54 -16.82
CA THR A 125 10.17 5.15 -17.25
C THR A 125 8.74 4.83 -17.67
N SER A 126 8.60 4.24 -18.85
CA SER A 126 7.36 3.65 -19.38
C SER A 126 7.40 2.12 -19.35
N GLU A 127 8.56 1.54 -19.06
CA GLU A 127 8.81 0.10 -19.06
C GLU A 127 8.42 -0.56 -17.72
N LEU A 128 8.28 0.23 -16.66
CA LEU A 128 7.75 -0.24 -15.37
C LEU A 128 6.33 0.26 -15.17
N ASP A 129 5.52 -0.55 -14.53
CA ASP A 129 4.18 -0.19 -14.11
C ASP A 129 4.01 -0.32 -12.57
N VAL A 130 2.84 0.06 -12.09
CA VAL A 130 2.50 0.00 -10.66
C VAL A 130 2.59 -1.42 -10.14
N ARG A 131 2.25 -2.43 -10.95
CA ARG A 131 2.29 -3.84 -10.59
C ARG A 131 3.70 -4.30 -10.28
N ASP A 132 4.70 -3.84 -11.03
CA ASP A 132 6.11 -4.16 -10.75
C ASP A 132 6.52 -3.70 -9.33
N VAL A 133 6.12 -2.50 -8.93
CA VAL A 133 6.39 -2.00 -7.57
C VAL A 133 5.64 -2.81 -6.51
N LEU A 134 4.38 -3.17 -6.78
CA LEU A 134 3.60 -4.02 -5.89
C LEU A 134 4.25 -5.40 -5.70
N GLU A 135 4.68 -6.04 -6.78
CA GLU A 135 5.23 -7.39 -6.76
C GLU A 135 6.67 -7.45 -6.23
N LEU A 136 7.51 -6.46 -6.54
CA LEU A 136 8.94 -6.50 -6.25
C LEU A 136 9.34 -5.76 -4.96
N ILE A 137 8.50 -4.84 -4.47
CA ILE A 137 8.77 -4.08 -3.25
C ILE A 137 7.73 -4.37 -2.17
N LEU A 138 6.44 -4.13 -2.45
CA LEU A 138 5.41 -4.22 -1.41
C LEU A 138 5.16 -5.67 -0.98
N ALA A 139 4.92 -6.56 -1.93
CA ALA A 139 4.60 -7.95 -1.62
C ALA A 139 5.67 -8.64 -0.75
N PRO A 140 6.98 -8.61 -1.09
CA PRO A 140 7.98 -9.20 -0.22
C PRO A 140 8.08 -8.49 1.14
N ALA A 141 7.99 -7.16 1.20
CA ALA A 141 8.05 -6.42 2.46
C ALA A 141 6.90 -6.83 3.42
N TYR A 142 5.66 -6.84 2.92
CA TYR A 142 4.50 -7.27 3.70
C TYR A 142 4.53 -8.74 4.05
N THR A 143 4.94 -9.62 3.14
CA THR A 143 5.02 -11.07 3.38
C THR A 143 5.99 -11.37 4.52
N HIS A 144 7.19 -10.81 4.48
CA HIS A 144 8.17 -10.97 5.55
C HIS A 144 7.65 -10.46 6.89
N ALA A 145 7.02 -9.30 6.91
CA ALA A 145 6.47 -8.72 8.12
C ALA A 145 5.31 -9.56 8.72
N LEU A 146 4.39 -10.04 7.87
CA LEU A 146 3.27 -10.89 8.30
C LEU A 146 3.71 -12.26 8.83
N LEU A 147 4.87 -12.77 8.36
CA LEU A 147 5.47 -14.00 8.85
C LEU A 147 6.33 -13.79 10.11
N GLY A 148 6.37 -12.59 10.68
CA GLY A 148 7.15 -12.28 11.89
C GLY A 148 8.65 -12.05 11.66
N HIS A 149 9.08 -11.94 10.40
CA HIS A 149 10.46 -11.71 10.00
C HIS A 149 10.62 -10.45 9.14
N PRO A 150 10.23 -9.24 9.65
CA PRO A 150 10.28 -8.03 8.85
C PRO A 150 11.69 -7.72 8.36
N LEU A 151 11.79 -7.30 7.12
CA LEU A 151 13.02 -6.77 6.55
C LEU A 151 13.41 -5.49 7.30
N ARG A 152 14.68 -5.33 7.67
CA ARG A 152 15.08 -4.30 8.67
C ARG A 152 16.28 -3.46 8.26
N THR A 153 17.05 -3.89 7.28
CA THR A 153 18.32 -3.28 6.93
C THR A 153 18.23 -2.38 5.70
N ASP A 154 19.16 -1.46 5.56
CA ASP A 154 19.34 -0.70 4.33
C ASP A 154 19.65 -1.62 3.14
N ALA A 155 20.42 -2.68 3.36
CA ALA A 155 20.70 -3.70 2.36
C ALA A 155 19.42 -4.42 1.88
N ASP A 156 18.44 -4.62 2.76
CA ASP A 156 17.14 -5.17 2.33
C ASP A 156 16.41 -4.21 1.40
N ALA A 157 16.40 -2.91 1.74
CA ALA A 157 15.78 -1.88 0.90
C ALA A 157 16.47 -1.78 -0.45
N GLU A 158 17.81 -1.74 -0.46
CA GLU A 158 18.61 -1.71 -1.69
C GLU A 158 18.35 -2.92 -2.57
N ARG A 159 18.33 -4.12 -1.99
CA ARG A 159 18.05 -5.36 -2.72
C ARG A 159 16.67 -5.34 -3.40
N LEU A 160 15.63 -4.84 -2.71
CA LEU A 160 14.28 -4.75 -3.31
C LEU A 160 14.27 -3.75 -4.46
N VAL A 161 14.92 -2.61 -4.32
CA VAL A 161 15.01 -1.59 -5.38
C VAL A 161 15.86 -2.07 -6.53
N ASP A 162 16.99 -2.74 -6.27
CA ASP A 162 17.84 -3.32 -7.31
C ASP A 162 17.09 -4.37 -8.15
N ASN A 163 16.22 -5.18 -7.52
CA ASN A 163 15.37 -6.12 -8.23
C ASN A 163 14.40 -5.39 -9.19
N LEU A 164 13.79 -4.29 -8.74
CA LEU A 164 12.92 -3.46 -9.58
C LEU A 164 13.69 -2.88 -10.77
N LEU A 165 14.85 -2.29 -10.52
CA LEU A 165 15.68 -1.69 -11.56
C LEU A 165 16.25 -2.73 -12.54
N ALA A 166 16.58 -3.93 -12.08
CA ALA A 166 17.00 -5.03 -12.96
C ALA A 166 15.89 -5.47 -13.93
N VAL A 167 14.62 -5.33 -13.56
CA VAL A 167 13.49 -5.54 -14.49
C VAL A 167 13.45 -4.43 -15.53
N LEU A 168 13.63 -3.18 -15.12
CA LEU A 168 13.71 -2.03 -16.02
C LEU A 168 14.81 -2.20 -17.07
N ASP A 169 16.02 -2.53 -16.63
CA ASP A 169 17.18 -2.70 -17.51
C ASP A 169 16.96 -3.82 -18.52
N ARG A 170 16.40 -4.94 -18.07
CA ARG A 170 16.06 -6.07 -18.97
C ARG A 170 15.01 -5.71 -20.01
N ARG A 171 13.99 -4.92 -19.64
CA ARG A 171 12.95 -4.47 -20.58
C ARG A 171 13.50 -3.47 -21.59
N ARG A 172 14.35 -2.54 -21.16
CA ARG A 172 15.07 -1.60 -22.05
C ARG A 172 15.98 -2.31 -23.04
N ALA A 173 16.76 -3.28 -22.56
CA ALA A 173 17.63 -4.06 -23.43
C ALA A 173 16.84 -4.81 -24.53
N ARG A 174 15.66 -5.36 -24.19
CA ARG A 174 14.78 -6.02 -25.16
C ARG A 174 14.16 -5.05 -26.16
N ALA A 175 13.77 -3.86 -25.73
CA ALA A 175 13.21 -2.84 -26.62
C ALA A 175 14.25 -2.22 -27.55
N GLY A 176 15.53 -2.21 -27.16
CA GLY A 176 16.64 -1.69 -27.95
C GLY A 176 17.27 -2.71 -28.92
N THR A 177 16.84 -4.00 -28.90
CA THR A 177 17.31 -4.98 -29.87
C THR A 177 16.36 -4.95 -31.09
N PRO A 178 16.75 -4.37 -32.26
CA PRO A 178 15.95 -4.46 -33.47
C PRO A 178 15.86 -5.95 -33.81
N GLY A 179 14.64 -6.44 -33.99
CA GLY A 179 14.44 -7.81 -34.44
C GLY A 179 15.25 -8.06 -35.73
N ASP A 180 16.11 -9.04 -35.69
CA ASP A 180 16.77 -9.58 -36.86
C ASP A 180 15.65 -10.15 -37.77
N ALA A 181 15.15 -9.30 -38.65
CA ALA A 181 14.19 -9.69 -39.66
C ALA A 181 15.01 -10.35 -40.80
N ALA A 182 15.12 -11.65 -40.73
CA ALA A 182 15.49 -12.49 -41.87
C ALA A 182 14.25 -13.12 -42.47
#